data_0f56128cc62ebb5cc79b1f25fd561532
#
_entry.id   0f56128cc62ebb5cc79b1f25fd561532
#
_cell.length_a   1.000
_cell.length_b   1.000
_cell.length_c   1.000
_cell.angle_alpha   90.00
_cell.angle_beta   90.00
_cell.angle_gamma   90.00
#
_symmetry.space_group_name_H-M   'P 1'
#
loop_
_entity.id
_entity.type
_entity.pdbx_description
1 polymer ?
#
loop_
_entity_poly.entity_id
_entity_poly.type
_entity_poly.pdbx_seq_one_letter_code
_entity_poly.pdbx_strand_id
1 'polypeptide(L)'
;MTEKRWKWYAGSNDEHYAIGPCDTRSDAIEEARDSFGDDVGIHVIEAVKSEVYLRDYISASTVIEEAEESAYDMRNPDSDDNIFDVSGEEIKDLAAMLKAACDAWQVKHNLHFVPWCFTSTRNAEFIAPEVQS
;
A
#
# COMPACT_ATOMS: atom_id res chain seq x y z
N MET A 1 -3.28 -2.50 -17.99
CA MET A 1 -2.22 -1.76 -17.29
C MET A 1 -2.77 -0.47 -16.70
N THR A 2 -2.62 -0.29 -15.41
CA THR A 2 -3.08 0.94 -14.75
C THR A 2 -1.95 1.98 -14.87
N GLU A 3 -2.22 3.11 -15.48
CA GLU A 3 -1.24 4.18 -15.54
C GLU A 3 -1.04 4.78 -14.15
N LYS A 4 0.20 5.09 -13.81
CA LYS A 4 0.51 5.79 -12.56
C LYS A 4 0.00 7.21 -12.67
N ARG A 5 -0.80 7.62 -11.69
CA ARG A 5 -1.31 8.99 -11.62
C ARG A 5 -0.46 9.79 -10.66
N TRP A 6 0.44 10.57 -11.20
CA TRP A 6 1.30 11.44 -10.42
C TRP A 6 0.52 12.68 -9.97
N LYS A 7 0.61 12.95 -8.69
CA LYS A 7 -0.02 14.12 -8.07
C LYS A 7 1.01 14.85 -7.22
N TRP A 8 0.73 16.11 -6.93
CA TRP A 8 1.61 16.94 -6.11
C TRP A 8 1.12 16.98 -4.68
N TYR A 9 2.08 16.94 -3.76
CA TYR A 9 1.83 16.99 -2.32
C TYR A 9 2.78 17.98 -1.71
N ALA A 10 2.40 18.55 -0.56
CA ALA A 10 3.24 19.52 0.16
C ALA A 10 3.14 19.32 1.66
N GLY A 11 4.16 19.75 2.38
CA GLY A 11 4.20 19.69 3.82
C GLY A 11 5.18 20.70 4.40
N SER A 12 5.15 20.86 5.71
CA SER A 12 6.07 21.73 6.42
C SER A 12 7.42 21.05 6.70
N ASN A 13 7.52 19.75 6.44
CA ASN A 13 8.76 18.97 6.55
C ASN A 13 8.79 17.91 5.46
N ASP A 14 9.91 17.18 5.36
CA ASP A 14 10.11 16.16 4.32
C ASP A 14 9.67 14.74 4.76
N GLU A 15 9.08 14.63 5.93
CA GLU A 15 8.60 13.35 6.45
C GLU A 15 7.11 13.15 6.25
N HIS A 16 6.35 14.26 6.25
CA HIS A 16 4.90 14.19 6.16
C HIS A 16 4.35 15.29 5.25
N TYR A 17 3.79 14.85 4.12
CA TYR A 17 3.19 15.73 3.11
C TYR A 17 1.68 15.74 3.29
N ALA A 18 1.19 16.56 4.19
CA ALA A 18 -0.23 16.58 4.60
C ALA A 18 -1.15 17.24 3.57
N ILE A 19 -0.60 18.09 2.68
CA ILE A 19 -1.35 18.83 1.66
C ILE A 19 -1.35 18.00 0.36
N GLY A 20 -2.50 17.89 -0.25
CA GLY A 20 -2.66 17.19 -1.52
C GLY A 20 -3.66 16.04 -1.41
N PRO A 21 -3.94 15.34 -2.51
CA PRO A 21 -3.29 15.46 -3.83
C PRO A 21 -3.73 16.71 -4.59
N CYS A 22 -2.77 17.35 -5.26
CA CYS A 22 -3.01 18.51 -6.13
C CYS A 22 -2.59 18.16 -7.56
N ASP A 23 -3.22 18.81 -8.53
CA ASP A 23 -2.93 18.54 -9.94
C ASP A 23 -1.63 19.16 -10.41
N THR A 24 -1.23 20.29 -9.82
CA THR A 24 -0.02 21.02 -10.20
C THR A 24 0.84 21.36 -8.98
N ARG A 25 2.13 21.58 -9.24
CA ARG A 25 3.08 22.03 -8.24
C ARG A 25 2.64 23.36 -7.61
N SER A 26 2.16 24.28 -8.45
CA SER A 26 1.68 25.60 -7.99
C SER A 26 0.51 25.47 -7.01
N ASP A 27 -0.44 24.59 -7.33
CA ASP A 27 -1.60 24.36 -6.46
C ASP A 27 -1.18 23.83 -5.09
N ALA A 28 -0.21 22.91 -5.05
CA ALA A 28 0.29 22.36 -3.80
C ALA A 28 0.98 23.42 -2.95
N ILE A 29 1.78 24.30 -3.57
CA ILE A 29 2.47 25.38 -2.89
C ILE A 29 1.44 26.38 -2.34
N GLU A 30 0.45 26.74 -3.14
CA GLU A 30 -0.59 27.71 -2.75
C GLU A 30 -1.40 27.20 -1.55
N GLU A 31 -1.86 25.94 -1.60
CA GLU A 31 -2.59 25.35 -0.48
C GLU A 31 -1.74 25.24 0.79
N ALA A 32 -0.45 24.92 0.63
CA ALA A 32 0.46 24.85 1.77
C ALA A 32 0.68 26.23 2.39
N ARG A 33 0.80 27.27 1.58
CA ARG A 33 0.93 28.64 2.08
C ARG A 33 -0.30 29.08 2.84
N ASP A 34 -1.49 28.71 2.34
CA ASP A 34 -2.74 29.00 3.04
C ASP A 34 -2.82 28.29 4.39
N SER A 35 -2.27 27.07 4.49
CA SER A 35 -2.31 26.28 5.72
C SER A 35 -1.20 26.62 6.72
N PHE A 36 0.02 26.90 6.23
CA PHE A 36 1.20 27.06 7.09
C PHE A 36 1.68 28.50 7.20
N GLY A 37 1.26 29.39 6.30
CA GLY A 37 1.71 30.78 6.25
C GLY A 37 2.87 30.99 5.30
N ASP A 38 3.13 32.26 4.98
CA ASP A 38 4.16 32.66 4.01
C ASP A 38 5.59 32.67 4.62
N ASP A 39 5.68 32.59 5.92
CA ASP A 39 6.96 32.63 6.65
C ASP A 39 7.54 31.25 6.92
N VAL A 40 6.87 30.19 6.47
CA VAL A 40 7.29 28.80 6.64
C VAL A 40 7.81 28.25 5.31
N GLY A 41 8.92 27.52 5.37
CA GLY A 41 9.41 26.76 4.21
C GLY A 41 8.48 25.61 3.89
N ILE A 42 8.37 25.29 2.62
CA ILE A 42 7.46 24.24 2.13
C ILE A 42 8.26 23.17 1.41
N HIS A 43 7.98 21.91 1.73
CA HIS A 43 8.49 20.78 0.97
C HIS A 43 7.40 20.31 0.03
N VAL A 44 7.71 20.18 -1.26
CA VAL A 44 6.79 19.68 -2.28
C VAL A 44 7.36 18.42 -2.91
N ILE A 45 6.49 17.53 -3.33
CA ILE A 45 6.90 16.29 -3.97
C ILE A 45 5.79 15.83 -4.94
N GLU A 46 6.21 15.23 -6.03
CA GLU A 46 5.29 14.55 -6.92
C GLU A 46 5.28 13.05 -6.55
N ALA A 47 4.11 12.49 -6.33
CA ALA A 47 4.01 11.13 -5.79
C ALA A 47 2.80 10.38 -6.31
N VAL A 48 2.84 9.06 -6.14
CA VAL A 48 1.75 8.14 -6.49
C VAL A 48 1.43 7.29 -5.27
N LYS A 49 0.14 7.07 -5.04
CA LYS A 49 -0.35 6.06 -4.11
C LYS A 49 -1.07 5.02 -4.95
N SER A 50 -0.35 3.98 -5.36
CA SER A 50 -0.91 2.90 -6.18
C SER A 50 -1.86 2.05 -5.37
N GLU A 51 -2.92 1.52 -6.01
CA GLU A 51 -3.85 0.61 -5.35
C GLU A 51 -3.13 -0.63 -4.84
N VAL A 52 -3.60 -1.12 -3.69
CA VAL A 52 -3.11 -2.34 -3.06
C VAL A 52 -4.12 -3.46 -3.34
N TYR A 53 -3.61 -4.62 -3.75
CA TYR A 53 -4.46 -5.78 -4.06
C TYR A 53 -4.26 -6.85 -2.99
N LEU A 54 -5.36 -7.32 -2.41
CA LEU A 54 -5.33 -8.32 -1.35
C LEU A 54 -4.54 -9.57 -1.78
N ARG A 55 -4.65 -9.97 -3.05
CA ARG A 55 -3.95 -11.15 -3.60
C ARG A 55 -2.45 -11.13 -3.38
N ASP A 56 -1.83 -9.93 -3.32
CA ASP A 56 -0.38 -9.79 -3.17
C ASP A 56 0.09 -10.06 -1.74
N TYR A 57 -0.83 -10.11 -0.79
CA TYR A 57 -0.54 -10.30 0.63
C TYR A 57 -1.06 -11.62 1.19
N ILE A 58 -1.62 -12.48 0.32
CA ILE A 58 -2.13 -13.81 0.69
C ILE A 58 -1.18 -14.87 0.13
N SER A 59 -0.79 -15.80 0.97
CA SER A 59 0.09 -16.90 0.60
C SER A 59 -0.60 -18.25 0.90
N ALA A 60 -0.57 -19.17 -0.06
CA ALA A 60 -1.11 -20.50 0.13
C ALA A 60 -0.35 -21.24 1.23
N SER A 61 0.97 -21.05 1.32
CA SER A 61 1.79 -21.65 2.37
C SER A 61 1.36 -21.20 3.76
N THR A 62 1.07 -19.91 3.93
CA THR A 62 0.60 -19.35 5.20
C THR A 62 -0.77 -19.91 5.57
N VAL A 63 -1.67 -20.07 4.59
CA VAL A 63 -3.00 -20.67 4.82
C VAL A 63 -2.86 -22.08 5.35
N ILE A 64 -1.98 -22.89 4.75
CA ILE A 64 -1.74 -24.27 5.18
C ILE A 64 -1.10 -24.29 6.57
N GLU A 65 -0.13 -23.41 6.86
CA GLU A 65 0.51 -23.32 8.17
C GLU A 65 -0.49 -22.96 9.27
N GLU A 66 -1.39 -22.00 9.00
CA GLU A 66 -2.44 -21.63 9.96
C GLU A 66 -3.40 -22.79 10.20
N ALA A 67 -3.76 -23.53 9.15
CA ALA A 67 -4.63 -24.69 9.27
C ALA A 67 -3.98 -25.78 10.14
N GLU A 68 -2.67 -26.01 9.95
CA GLU A 68 -1.93 -26.97 10.78
C GLU A 68 -1.91 -26.56 12.26
N GLU A 69 -1.67 -25.27 12.54
CA GLU A 69 -1.68 -24.75 13.90
C GLU A 69 -3.06 -24.89 14.55
N SER A 70 -4.12 -24.57 13.80
CA SER A 70 -5.49 -24.64 14.31
C SER A 70 -5.92 -26.09 14.57
N ALA A 71 -5.40 -27.03 13.80
CA ALA A 71 -5.73 -28.45 13.91
C ALA A 71 -4.69 -29.23 14.74
N TYR A 72 -3.80 -28.55 15.43
CA TYR A 72 -2.68 -29.16 16.14
C TYR A 72 -3.12 -30.32 17.06
N ASP A 73 -4.20 -30.15 17.81
CA ASP A 73 -4.70 -31.15 18.75
C ASP A 73 -5.22 -32.41 18.07
N MET A 74 -5.44 -32.34 16.76
CA MET A 74 -5.94 -33.46 15.96
C MET A 74 -4.82 -34.27 15.29
N ARG A 75 -3.58 -33.85 15.47
CA ARG A 75 -2.42 -34.54 14.92
C ARG A 75 -2.16 -35.83 15.67
N ASN A 76 -1.56 -36.80 14.96
CA ASN A 76 -1.12 -38.05 15.59
C ASN A 76 0.04 -37.75 16.55
N PRO A 77 -0.11 -37.98 17.88
CA PRO A 77 0.95 -37.66 18.84
C PRO A 77 2.21 -38.52 18.71
N ASP A 78 2.12 -39.64 17.99
CA ASP A 78 3.26 -40.53 17.80
C ASP A 78 3.99 -40.29 16.47
N SER A 79 3.61 -39.27 15.73
CA SER A 79 4.16 -38.96 14.42
C SER A 79 4.36 -37.45 14.23
N ASP A 80 5.39 -37.07 13.43
CA ASP A 80 5.63 -35.70 13.04
C ASP A 80 4.90 -35.34 11.74
N ASP A 81 4.07 -36.24 11.22
CA ASP A 81 3.35 -36.02 9.97
C ASP A 81 2.34 -34.90 10.08
N ASN A 82 2.28 -34.06 9.04
CA ASN A 82 1.32 -32.99 8.96
C ASN A 82 -0.06 -33.54 8.54
N ILE A 83 -1.12 -32.91 9.05
CA ILE A 83 -2.49 -33.22 8.62
C ILE A 83 -2.69 -32.80 7.17
N PHE A 84 -2.21 -31.60 6.86
CA PHE A 84 -2.37 -30.98 5.53
C PHE A 84 -1.10 -31.19 4.71
N ASP A 85 -0.76 -32.44 4.44
CA ASP A 85 0.41 -32.81 3.65
C ASP A 85 0.08 -32.68 2.17
N VAL A 86 0.69 -31.68 1.52
CA VAL A 86 0.41 -31.35 0.12
C VAL A 86 1.70 -31.23 -0.68
N SER A 87 1.61 -31.54 -1.97
CA SER A 87 2.74 -31.40 -2.89
C SER A 87 2.94 -29.94 -3.31
N GLY A 88 4.12 -29.65 -3.90
CA GLY A 88 4.40 -28.32 -4.43
C GLY A 88 3.41 -27.89 -5.52
N GLU A 89 2.95 -28.83 -6.35
CA GLU A 89 1.96 -28.54 -7.39
C GLU A 89 0.59 -28.22 -6.79
N GLU A 90 0.21 -28.96 -5.75
CA GLU A 90 -1.06 -28.70 -5.05
C GLU A 90 -1.06 -27.32 -4.38
N ILE A 91 0.08 -26.90 -3.79
CA ILE A 91 0.24 -25.57 -3.20
C ILE A 91 0.13 -24.49 -4.29
N LYS A 92 0.75 -24.69 -5.45
CA LYS A 92 0.67 -23.75 -6.56
C LYS A 92 -0.76 -23.58 -7.06
N ASP A 93 -1.50 -24.67 -7.14
CA ASP A 93 -2.90 -24.65 -7.55
C ASP A 93 -3.75 -23.87 -6.53
N LEU A 94 -3.55 -24.14 -5.24
CA LEU A 94 -4.24 -23.42 -4.18
C LEU A 94 -3.92 -21.92 -4.24
N ALA A 95 -2.65 -21.58 -4.45
CA ALA A 95 -2.23 -20.18 -4.57
C ALA A 95 -2.96 -19.47 -5.72
N ALA A 96 -3.07 -20.12 -6.88
CA ALA A 96 -3.78 -19.57 -8.03
C ALA A 96 -5.27 -19.37 -7.72
N MET A 97 -5.90 -20.33 -7.06
CA MET A 97 -7.31 -20.26 -6.69
C MET A 97 -7.56 -19.17 -5.65
N LEU A 98 -6.67 -19.03 -4.66
CA LEU A 98 -6.78 -17.99 -3.63
C LEU A 98 -6.67 -16.59 -4.25
N LYS A 99 -5.71 -16.41 -5.15
CA LYS A 99 -5.52 -15.10 -5.83
C LYS A 99 -6.73 -14.76 -6.67
N ALA A 100 -7.27 -15.73 -7.41
CA ALA A 100 -8.47 -15.52 -8.20
C ALA A 100 -9.67 -15.17 -7.32
N ALA A 101 -9.81 -15.84 -6.18
CA ALA A 101 -10.89 -15.57 -5.24
C ALA A 101 -10.76 -14.16 -4.63
N CYS A 102 -9.55 -13.75 -4.27
CA CYS A 102 -9.30 -12.41 -3.73
C CYS A 102 -9.66 -11.33 -4.75
N ASP A 103 -9.25 -11.51 -6.01
CA ASP A 103 -9.55 -10.57 -7.08
C ASP A 103 -11.05 -10.49 -7.35
N ALA A 104 -11.73 -11.64 -7.42
CA ALA A 104 -13.16 -11.68 -7.66
C ALA A 104 -13.94 -11.02 -6.53
N TRP A 105 -13.52 -11.26 -5.30
CA TRP A 105 -14.14 -10.64 -4.12
C TRP A 105 -13.96 -9.12 -4.12
N GLN A 106 -12.76 -8.66 -4.40
CA GLN A 106 -12.45 -7.23 -4.44
C GLN A 106 -13.25 -6.52 -5.52
N VAL A 107 -13.38 -7.12 -6.71
CA VAL A 107 -14.19 -6.58 -7.82
C VAL A 107 -15.68 -6.60 -7.45
N LYS A 108 -16.16 -7.72 -6.91
CA LYS A 108 -17.59 -7.89 -6.56
C LYS A 108 -18.08 -6.79 -5.61
N HIS A 109 -17.25 -6.41 -4.64
CA HIS A 109 -17.60 -5.40 -3.65
C HIS A 109 -17.05 -4.01 -3.97
N ASN A 110 -16.46 -3.85 -5.16
CA ASN A 110 -15.89 -2.58 -5.63
C ASN A 110 -14.93 -1.97 -4.58
N LEU A 111 -14.04 -2.80 -4.06
CA LEU A 111 -13.10 -2.39 -3.02
C LEU A 111 -11.80 -1.86 -3.63
N HIS A 112 -11.44 -0.65 -3.23
CA HIS A 112 -10.23 0.03 -3.65
C HIS A 112 -9.40 0.35 -2.42
N PHE A 113 -8.33 -0.40 -2.22
CA PHE A 113 -7.45 -0.20 -1.07
C PHE A 113 -6.31 0.73 -1.45
N VAL A 114 -6.29 1.92 -0.87
CA VAL A 114 -5.26 2.93 -1.14
C VAL A 114 -4.34 3.01 0.07
N PRO A 115 -3.01 2.88 -0.12
CA PRO A 115 -2.09 2.92 1.01
C PRO A 115 -1.97 4.34 1.56
N TRP A 116 -1.61 4.44 2.84
CA TRP A 116 -1.34 5.72 3.47
C TRP A 116 -0.06 6.36 2.95
N CYS A 117 0.95 5.56 2.65
CA CYS A 117 2.26 6.04 2.19
C CYS A 117 2.34 6.11 0.66
N PHE A 118 3.29 6.87 0.15
CA PHE A 118 3.57 6.94 -1.28
C PHE A 118 4.23 5.66 -1.75
N THR A 119 3.81 5.17 -2.91
CA THR A 119 4.42 3.98 -3.54
C THR A 119 5.54 4.36 -4.51
N SER A 120 5.51 5.59 -5.03
CA SER A 120 6.58 6.14 -5.86
C SER A 120 6.65 7.64 -5.64
N THR A 121 7.85 8.21 -5.69
CA THR A 121 8.06 9.65 -5.53
C THR A 121 9.09 10.16 -6.55
N ARG A 122 8.98 11.45 -6.88
CA ARG A 122 9.96 12.14 -7.73
C ARG A 122 9.83 13.65 -7.52
N ASN A 123 10.83 14.39 -8.00
CA ASN A 123 10.83 15.87 -8.01
C ASN A 123 10.60 16.50 -6.64
N ALA A 124 11.18 15.92 -5.59
CA ALA A 124 11.16 16.52 -4.25
C ALA A 124 11.93 17.84 -4.26
N GLU A 125 11.34 18.89 -3.68
CA GLU A 125 11.93 20.21 -3.69
C GLU A 125 11.58 20.98 -2.40
N PHE A 126 12.52 21.78 -1.92
CA PHE A 126 12.29 22.69 -0.81
C PHE A 126 12.02 24.09 -1.37
N ILE A 127 10.94 24.69 -0.93
CA ILE A 127 10.56 26.06 -1.30
C ILE A 127 10.79 26.97 -0.09
N ALA A 128 11.70 27.94 -0.24
CA ALA A 128 12.01 28.89 0.84
C ALA A 128 10.79 29.76 1.18
N PRO A 129 10.70 30.24 2.44
CA PRO A 129 9.64 31.18 2.81
C PRO A 129 9.63 32.41 1.92
N GLU A 130 8.44 32.91 1.61
CA GLU A 130 8.30 34.18 0.83
C GLU A 130 8.67 35.40 1.66
N VAL A 131 8.33 35.35 2.96
CA VAL A 131 8.61 36.46 3.87
C VAL A 131 9.94 36.19 4.55
N GLN A 132 10.92 37.06 4.27
CA GLN A 132 12.22 37.04 4.92
C GLN A 132 12.24 38.11 5.99
N SER A 133 12.49 37.71 7.19
CA SER A 133 12.66 38.65 8.31
C SER A 133 14.08 39.16 8.40
#